data_f78ee150ef86033a8878a8d5b5e0d795
#
_entry.id   f78ee150ef86033a8878a8d5b5e0d795
#
_cell.length_a   1.000
_cell.length_b   1.000
_cell.length_c   1.000
_cell.angle_alpha   90.00
_cell.angle_beta   90.00
_cell.angle_gamma   90.00
#
_symmetry.space_group_name_H-M   'P 1'
#
loop_
_entity.id
_entity.type
_entity.pdbx_description
1 polymer ?
#
loop_
_entity_poly.entity_id
_entity_poly.type
_entity_poly.pdbx_seq_one_letter_code
_entity_poly.pdbx_strand_id
1 'polypeptide(L)'
;RKVIFNAMCLFGILCCGLSVRAQLPNGLDFTSAAEKTVHCVVHIRCEATVQSVFYDDFFSFFLSPQARERSYETSGSGVIVSEDGYIITNNHVVQDAETINVVLNDKRSFSARLVGNDPASDLAVIKIEAEGLDAIEYGNSDDVRVGEWVLAVGNPFNLTSTVTAGIVSAKARDINILGNKMSNAPIESFIQTDAVINPGNSGGALVNLRGELV
;
A
#
# COMPACT_ATOMS: atom_id res chain seq x y z
N ARG A 1 -30.80 46.10 56.94
CA ARG A 1 -30.89 45.01 55.94
C ARG A 1 -29.90 45.35 54.81
N LYS A 2 -28.79 44.62 54.76
CA LYS A 2 -27.76 44.76 53.78
C LYS A 2 -28.12 43.97 52.49
N VAL A 3 -28.17 44.66 51.38
CA VAL A 3 -28.27 44.02 50.04
C VAL A 3 -26.85 43.93 49.48
N ILE A 4 -26.39 42.72 49.30
CA ILE A 4 -25.10 42.42 48.69
C ILE A 4 -25.34 42.39 47.18
N PHE A 5 -24.64 43.28 46.46
CA PHE A 5 -24.64 43.32 45.01
C PHE A 5 -23.48 42.42 44.53
N ASN A 6 -23.84 41.30 43.92
CA ASN A 6 -22.87 40.41 43.28
C ASN A 6 -22.49 40.97 41.91
N ALA A 7 -21.29 41.49 41.78
CA ALA A 7 -20.69 41.83 40.49
C ALA A 7 -20.18 40.57 39.82
N MET A 8 -20.88 40.13 38.79
CA MET A 8 -20.46 39.03 37.92
C MET A 8 -19.49 39.58 36.87
N CYS A 9 -18.20 39.35 37.07
CA CYS A 9 -17.19 39.62 36.05
C CYS A 9 -17.35 38.64 34.89
N LEU A 10 -17.85 39.09 33.75
CA LEU A 10 -17.73 38.42 32.48
C LEU A 10 -16.30 38.49 31.98
N PHE A 11 -15.56 37.41 32.16
CA PHE A 11 -14.27 37.22 31.49
C PHE A 11 -14.58 36.75 30.07
N GLY A 12 -14.57 37.70 29.11
CA GLY A 12 -14.59 37.39 27.69
C GLY A 12 -13.27 36.74 27.29
N ILE A 13 -13.27 35.41 27.12
CA ILE A 13 -12.17 34.71 26.49
C ILE A 13 -12.20 35.05 25.00
N LEU A 14 -11.37 36.01 24.61
CA LEU A 14 -11.05 36.29 23.21
C LEU A 14 -10.21 35.11 22.69
N CYS A 15 -10.92 34.11 22.13
CA CYS A 15 -10.25 33.02 21.42
C CYS A 15 -9.64 33.56 20.15
N CYS A 16 -8.41 34.11 20.28
CA CYS A 16 -7.56 34.39 19.12
C CYS A 16 -7.17 33.02 18.53
N GLY A 17 -7.82 32.64 17.43
CA GLY A 17 -7.51 31.43 16.69
C GLY A 17 -6.10 31.52 16.09
N LEU A 18 -5.11 31.23 16.90
CA LEU A 18 -3.76 30.91 16.42
C LEU A 18 -3.86 29.54 15.76
N SER A 19 -3.95 29.53 14.43
CA SER A 19 -3.70 28.33 13.64
C SER A 19 -2.25 27.92 13.90
N VAL A 20 -2.02 27.08 14.91
CA VAL A 20 -0.73 26.44 15.10
C VAL A 20 -0.59 25.43 13.96
N ARG A 21 0.03 25.86 12.87
CA ARG A 21 0.61 24.91 11.92
C ARG A 21 1.72 24.20 12.69
N ALA A 22 1.53 22.92 12.98
CA ALA A 22 2.61 22.08 13.45
C ALA A 22 3.65 21.99 12.32
N GLN A 23 4.60 22.91 12.31
CA GLN A 23 5.80 22.79 11.47
C GLN A 23 6.70 21.79 12.18
N LEU A 24 6.97 20.68 11.51
CA LEU A 24 8.04 19.78 11.94
C LEU A 24 9.35 20.58 12.03
N PRO A 25 10.16 20.36 13.07
CA PRO A 25 11.47 21.01 13.18
C PRO A 25 12.30 20.68 11.92
N ASN A 26 12.79 21.70 11.24
CA ASN A 26 13.62 21.65 10.01
C ASN A 26 12.89 21.57 8.66
N GLY A 27 11.61 21.90 8.56
CA GLY A 27 10.97 22.05 7.24
C GLY A 27 10.78 20.74 6.47
N LEU A 28 10.73 19.59 7.15
CA LEU A 28 10.34 18.32 6.53
C LEU A 28 8.88 18.42 6.06
N ASP A 29 8.71 18.39 4.76
CA ASP A 29 7.40 18.37 4.10
C ASP A 29 7.35 17.17 3.15
N PHE A 30 6.45 16.26 3.42
CA PHE A 30 6.23 15.05 2.63
C PHE A 30 5.21 15.25 1.51
N THR A 31 4.55 16.42 1.47
CA THR A 31 3.43 16.69 0.58
C THR A 31 3.83 16.52 -0.88
N SER A 32 4.95 17.10 -1.28
CA SER A 32 5.42 17.03 -2.67
C SER A 32 5.73 15.60 -3.13
N ALA A 33 6.39 14.80 -2.28
CA ALA A 33 6.66 13.40 -2.59
C ALA A 33 5.36 12.57 -2.66
N ALA A 34 4.44 12.82 -1.73
CA ALA A 34 3.14 12.14 -1.70
C ALA A 34 2.30 12.49 -2.95
N GLU A 35 2.17 13.77 -3.29
CA GLU A 35 1.42 14.23 -4.47
C GLU A 35 1.93 13.60 -5.77
N LYS A 36 3.24 13.51 -5.97
CA LYS A 36 3.83 12.84 -7.13
C LYS A 36 3.49 11.35 -7.17
N THR A 37 3.53 10.68 -6.03
CA THR A 37 3.47 9.22 -5.96
C THR A 37 2.05 8.67 -5.99
N VAL A 38 1.05 9.36 -5.39
CA VAL A 38 -0.31 8.82 -5.27
C VAL A 38 -0.98 8.56 -6.62
N HIS A 39 -0.58 9.27 -7.69
CA HIS A 39 -1.10 9.06 -9.03
C HIS A 39 -0.50 7.85 -9.72
N CYS A 40 0.70 7.44 -9.30
CA CYS A 40 1.41 6.27 -9.82
C CYS A 40 0.99 4.96 -9.11
N VAL A 41 0.21 5.03 -8.02
CA VAL A 41 -0.18 3.86 -7.24
C VAL A 41 -1.65 3.53 -7.47
N VAL A 42 -1.91 2.26 -7.80
CA VAL A 42 -3.22 1.74 -8.17
C VAL A 42 -3.74 0.74 -7.16
N HIS A 43 -5.06 0.55 -7.16
CA HIS A 43 -5.71 -0.57 -6.46
C HIS A 43 -5.82 -1.76 -7.41
N ILE A 44 -5.48 -2.95 -6.91
CA ILE A 44 -5.63 -4.22 -7.63
C ILE A 44 -6.65 -5.07 -6.91
N ARG A 45 -7.63 -5.57 -7.67
CA ARG A 45 -8.62 -6.55 -7.23
C ARG A 45 -8.51 -7.79 -8.10
N CYS A 46 -8.38 -8.93 -7.46
CA CYS A 46 -8.31 -10.23 -8.12
C CYS A 46 -9.45 -11.10 -7.66
N GLU A 47 -10.05 -11.82 -8.60
CA GLU A 47 -11.04 -12.84 -8.34
C GLU A 47 -10.47 -14.20 -8.75
N ALA A 48 -10.62 -15.18 -7.88
CA ALA A 48 -10.26 -16.57 -8.14
C ALA A 48 -11.38 -17.49 -7.67
N THR A 49 -11.65 -18.55 -8.42
CA THR A 49 -12.59 -19.59 -8.02
C THR A 49 -11.81 -20.77 -7.50
N VAL A 50 -11.87 -21.01 -6.21
CA VAL A 50 -11.19 -22.17 -5.62
C VAL A 50 -12.19 -23.31 -5.49
N GLN A 51 -11.99 -24.37 -6.27
CA GLN A 51 -12.58 -25.68 -6.00
C GLN A 51 -11.74 -26.36 -4.92
N SER A 52 -11.91 -25.96 -3.67
CA SER A 52 -11.22 -26.62 -2.58
C SER A 52 -12.20 -27.09 -1.53
N VAL A 53 -12.09 -28.38 -1.23
CA VAL A 53 -12.65 -28.96 -0.03
C VAL A 53 -11.71 -28.58 1.13
N PHE A 54 -11.85 -27.37 1.66
CA PHE A 54 -11.19 -27.03 2.92
C PHE A 54 -12.03 -27.49 4.09
N TYR A 55 -11.48 -28.39 4.88
CA TYR A 55 -12.00 -28.77 6.18
C TYR A 55 -11.52 -27.76 7.22
N ASP A 56 -12.10 -26.56 7.23
CA ASP A 56 -11.71 -25.53 8.21
C ASP A 56 -12.57 -25.58 9.48
N ASP A 57 -13.58 -26.46 9.52
CA ASP A 57 -14.38 -26.70 10.71
C ASP A 57 -14.67 -28.19 10.87
N PHE A 58 -14.28 -28.74 12.02
CA PHE A 58 -14.60 -30.10 12.42
C PHE A 58 -16.11 -30.44 12.33
N PHE A 59 -16.95 -29.42 12.34
CA PHE A 59 -18.41 -29.53 12.17
C PHE A 59 -18.86 -29.65 10.71
N SER A 60 -18.13 -29.07 9.76
CA SER A 60 -18.45 -29.14 8.32
C SER A 60 -18.28 -30.55 7.75
N PHE A 61 -17.39 -31.35 8.34
CA PHE A 61 -17.15 -32.74 7.97
C PHE A 61 -18.41 -33.61 8.14
N PHE A 62 -19.27 -33.28 9.11
CA PHE A 62 -20.45 -34.12 9.43
C PHE A 62 -21.72 -33.67 8.67
N LEU A 63 -21.79 -32.49 8.09
CA LEU A 63 -23.06 -31.92 7.62
C LEU A 63 -23.28 -31.89 6.13
N SER A 64 -22.30 -31.96 5.27
CA SER A 64 -22.47 -32.16 3.83
C SER A 64 -21.17 -32.18 3.03
N PRO A 65 -20.91 -33.20 2.22
CA PRO A 65 -19.86 -33.17 1.20
C PRO A 65 -20.42 -32.50 -0.08
N GLN A 66 -20.72 -31.23 -0.04
CA GLN A 66 -20.99 -30.47 -1.26
C GLN A 66 -19.79 -29.56 -1.50
N ALA A 67 -19.06 -29.85 -2.58
CA ALA A 67 -18.08 -28.93 -3.15
C ALA A 67 -18.82 -27.61 -3.45
N ARG A 68 -18.61 -26.61 -2.61
CA ARG A 68 -19.06 -25.25 -2.89
C ARG A 68 -17.91 -24.54 -3.59
N GLU A 69 -18.16 -24.13 -4.83
CA GLU A 69 -17.35 -23.10 -5.48
C GLU A 69 -17.42 -21.85 -4.58
N ARG A 70 -16.31 -21.51 -3.96
CA ARG A 70 -16.16 -20.23 -3.27
C ARG A 70 -15.34 -19.35 -4.18
N SER A 71 -15.92 -18.27 -4.64
CA SER A 71 -15.16 -17.16 -5.22
C SER A 71 -14.37 -16.52 -4.06
N TYR A 72 -13.11 -16.38 -4.28
CA TYR A 72 -12.16 -15.73 -3.37
C TYR A 72 -11.73 -14.42 -4.00
N GLU A 73 -11.84 -13.33 -3.26
CA GLU A 73 -11.42 -12.00 -3.70
C GLU A 73 -10.16 -11.60 -2.92
N THR A 74 -9.08 -11.32 -3.62
CA THR A 74 -7.88 -10.70 -3.06
C THR A 74 -7.77 -9.27 -3.52
N SER A 75 -7.14 -8.44 -2.71
CA SER A 75 -6.86 -7.06 -3.07
C SER A 75 -5.48 -6.64 -2.61
N GLY A 76 -4.90 -5.72 -3.35
CA GLY A 76 -3.61 -5.13 -3.07
C GLY A 76 -3.43 -3.82 -3.82
N SER A 77 -2.20 -3.39 -3.87
CA SER A 77 -1.76 -2.20 -4.60
C SER A 77 -0.83 -2.58 -5.73
N GLY A 78 -0.58 -1.68 -6.64
CA GLY A 78 0.44 -1.79 -7.68
C GLY A 78 1.02 -0.43 -8.00
N VAL A 79 2.16 -0.43 -8.66
CA VAL A 79 2.90 0.77 -9.05
C VAL A 79 2.99 0.84 -10.57
N ILE A 80 2.49 1.91 -11.17
CA ILE A 80 2.60 2.17 -12.61
C ILE A 80 4.07 2.52 -12.92
N VAL A 81 4.69 1.73 -13.79
CA VAL A 81 6.11 1.86 -14.13
C VAL A 81 6.35 2.33 -15.57
N SER A 82 5.27 2.46 -16.35
CA SER A 82 5.34 3.01 -17.72
C SER A 82 4.03 3.69 -18.11
N GLU A 83 4.13 4.71 -18.94
CA GLU A 83 3.00 5.50 -19.41
C GLU A 83 1.99 4.70 -20.24
N ASP A 84 2.39 3.55 -20.80
CA ASP A 84 1.56 2.65 -21.60
C ASP A 84 0.87 1.56 -20.76
N GLY A 85 1.05 1.55 -19.42
CA GLY A 85 0.25 0.74 -18.50
C GLY A 85 0.88 -0.55 -17.97
N TYR A 86 2.21 -0.66 -17.93
CA TYR A 86 2.86 -1.69 -17.13
C TYR A 86 2.82 -1.31 -15.65
N ILE A 87 2.49 -2.29 -14.81
CA ILE A 87 2.32 -2.13 -13.37
C ILE A 87 3.09 -3.26 -12.67
N ILE A 88 3.90 -2.91 -11.68
CA ILE A 88 4.54 -3.86 -10.78
C ILE A 88 3.70 -4.02 -9.52
N THR A 89 3.57 -5.25 -9.04
CA THR A 89 2.90 -5.60 -7.79
C THR A 89 3.58 -6.82 -7.15
N ASN A 90 3.10 -7.25 -5.99
CA ASN A 90 3.55 -8.50 -5.41
C ASN A 90 2.90 -9.70 -6.10
N ASN A 91 3.66 -10.81 -6.23
CA ASN A 91 3.15 -12.05 -6.81
C ASN A 91 1.96 -12.60 -6.02
N HIS A 92 2.00 -12.57 -4.69
CA HIS A 92 0.91 -13.09 -3.85
C HIS A 92 -0.41 -12.32 -4.01
N VAL A 93 -0.40 -11.11 -4.59
CA VAL A 93 -1.62 -10.33 -4.89
C VAL A 93 -2.35 -10.89 -6.10
N VAL A 94 -1.61 -11.36 -7.11
CA VAL A 94 -2.15 -11.75 -8.44
C VAL A 94 -2.03 -13.24 -8.73
N GLN A 95 -1.34 -14.01 -7.86
CA GLN A 95 -1.22 -15.46 -8.05
C GLN A 95 -2.60 -16.11 -8.01
N ASP A 96 -2.80 -17.11 -8.87
CA ASP A 96 -4.04 -17.88 -8.98
C ASP A 96 -5.29 -17.06 -9.36
N ALA A 97 -5.12 -15.78 -9.77
CA ALA A 97 -6.21 -14.93 -10.20
C ALA A 97 -6.74 -15.35 -11.57
N GLU A 98 -8.05 -15.57 -11.67
CA GLU A 98 -8.76 -15.76 -12.96
C GLU A 98 -8.99 -14.40 -13.64
N THR A 99 -9.29 -13.37 -12.84
CA THR A 99 -9.47 -12.00 -13.33
C THR A 99 -8.66 -11.03 -12.48
N ILE A 100 -8.03 -10.06 -13.13
CA ILE A 100 -7.29 -8.98 -12.49
C ILE A 100 -7.91 -7.67 -12.95
N ASN A 101 -8.41 -6.89 -12.00
CA ASN A 101 -8.97 -5.57 -12.24
C ASN A 101 -8.11 -4.52 -11.54
N VAL A 102 -7.73 -3.49 -12.27
CA VAL A 102 -6.93 -2.36 -11.78
C VAL A 102 -7.78 -1.11 -11.73
N VAL A 103 -7.79 -0.44 -10.61
CA VAL A 103 -8.47 0.85 -10.45
C VAL A 103 -7.42 1.93 -10.18
N LEU A 104 -7.38 2.92 -11.07
CA LEU A 104 -6.48 4.05 -10.95
C LEU A 104 -6.93 5.01 -9.85
N ASN A 105 -6.06 5.94 -9.48
CA ASN A 105 -6.38 6.97 -8.47
C ASN A 105 -7.55 7.87 -8.91
N ASP A 106 -7.70 8.13 -10.22
CA ASP A 106 -8.80 8.88 -10.82
C ASP A 106 -10.11 8.07 -10.99
N LYS A 107 -10.14 6.84 -10.47
CA LYS A 107 -11.29 5.91 -10.49
C LYS A 107 -11.58 5.24 -11.84
N ARG A 108 -10.77 5.44 -12.86
CA ARG A 108 -10.85 4.61 -14.07
C ARG A 108 -10.48 3.18 -13.73
N SER A 109 -11.21 2.23 -14.30
CA SER A 109 -11.01 0.79 -14.07
C SER A 109 -10.65 0.09 -15.36
N PHE A 110 -9.69 -0.83 -15.28
CA PHE A 110 -9.18 -1.59 -16.42
C PHE A 110 -9.05 -3.05 -16.04
N SER A 111 -9.37 -3.94 -17.00
CA SER A 111 -8.94 -5.33 -16.90
C SER A 111 -7.45 -5.41 -17.19
N ALA A 112 -6.73 -6.18 -16.39
CA ALA A 112 -5.31 -6.38 -16.56
C ALA A 112 -5.00 -7.82 -16.95
N ARG A 113 -3.89 -8.02 -17.67
CA ARG A 113 -3.31 -9.33 -17.93
C ARG A 113 -2.00 -9.49 -17.19
N LEU A 114 -1.72 -10.67 -16.69
CA LEU A 114 -0.42 -11.03 -16.15
C LEU A 114 0.60 -11.10 -17.29
N VAL A 115 1.69 -10.36 -17.17
CA VAL A 115 2.80 -10.38 -18.14
C VAL A 115 3.85 -11.41 -17.72
N GLY A 116 4.15 -11.44 -16.43
CA GLY A 116 5.08 -12.38 -15.84
C GLY A 116 5.13 -12.21 -14.34
N ASN A 117 5.63 -13.23 -13.65
CA ASN A 117 5.80 -13.22 -12.21
C ASN A 117 7.03 -14.03 -11.80
N ASP A 118 7.57 -13.66 -10.68
CA ASP A 118 8.64 -14.40 -10.00
C ASP A 118 8.24 -14.66 -8.55
N PRO A 119 7.75 -15.87 -8.24
CA PRO A 119 7.41 -16.23 -6.87
C PRO A 119 8.59 -16.18 -5.88
N ALA A 120 9.84 -16.33 -6.37
CA ALA A 120 11.02 -16.34 -5.50
C ALA A 120 11.35 -14.96 -4.94
N SER A 121 11.03 -13.89 -5.67
CA SER A 121 11.15 -12.49 -5.21
C SER A 121 9.81 -11.89 -4.76
N ASP A 122 8.70 -12.63 -4.90
CA ASP A 122 7.34 -12.15 -4.71
C ASP A 122 6.99 -10.94 -5.58
N LEU A 123 7.47 -10.91 -6.83
CA LEU A 123 7.19 -9.84 -7.78
C LEU A 123 6.31 -10.35 -8.93
N ALA A 124 5.46 -9.46 -9.44
CA ALA A 124 4.68 -9.68 -10.65
C ALA A 124 4.57 -8.40 -11.47
N VAL A 125 4.45 -8.57 -12.77
CA VAL A 125 4.18 -7.49 -13.73
C VAL A 125 2.84 -7.78 -14.40
N ILE A 126 1.96 -6.81 -14.35
CA ILE A 126 0.66 -6.83 -15.03
C ILE A 126 0.59 -5.68 -16.03
N LYS A 127 -0.31 -5.78 -17.00
CA LYS A 127 -0.49 -4.79 -18.06
C LYS A 127 -1.96 -4.43 -18.23
N ILE A 128 -2.25 -3.15 -18.23
CA ILE A 128 -3.55 -2.58 -18.62
C ILE A 128 -3.44 -1.89 -19.97
N GLU A 129 -4.52 -1.85 -20.73
CA GLU A 129 -4.59 -1.14 -22.01
C GLU A 129 -5.00 0.32 -21.74
N ALA A 130 -4.01 1.15 -21.42
CA ALA A 130 -4.16 2.58 -21.16
C ALA A 130 -2.89 3.31 -21.61
N GLU A 131 -3.02 4.59 -21.93
CA GLU A 131 -1.94 5.46 -22.37
C GLU A 131 -1.95 6.76 -21.57
N GLY A 132 -0.80 7.44 -21.53
CA GLY A 132 -0.65 8.73 -20.87
C GLY A 132 -0.83 8.64 -19.35
N LEU A 133 -0.37 7.52 -18.76
CA LEU A 133 -0.40 7.33 -17.32
C LEU A 133 0.81 7.99 -16.65
N ASP A 134 0.61 8.43 -15.41
CA ASP A 134 1.71 8.89 -14.56
C ASP A 134 2.54 7.67 -14.11
N ALA A 135 3.72 7.51 -14.70
CA ALA A 135 4.67 6.48 -14.31
C ALA A 135 5.56 6.99 -13.18
N ILE A 136 5.93 6.09 -12.26
CA ILE A 136 6.79 6.43 -11.13
C ILE A 136 8.22 6.70 -11.58
N GLU A 137 8.86 7.68 -10.97
CA GLU A 137 10.29 7.92 -11.13
C GLU A 137 11.08 6.89 -10.32
N TYR A 138 12.18 6.36 -10.89
CA TYR A 138 13.05 5.41 -10.22
C TYR A 138 14.17 6.11 -9.47
N GLY A 139 14.35 5.75 -8.22
CA GLY A 139 15.56 6.00 -7.45
C GLY A 139 16.51 4.81 -7.50
N ASN A 140 17.55 4.88 -6.68
CA ASN A 140 18.49 3.78 -6.51
C ASN A 140 18.43 3.30 -5.05
N SER A 141 17.89 2.09 -4.83
CA SER A 141 17.77 1.51 -3.49
C SER A 141 19.14 1.24 -2.83
N ASP A 142 20.23 1.09 -3.62
CA ASP A 142 21.56 0.90 -3.08
C ASP A 142 22.10 2.16 -2.39
N ASP A 143 21.68 3.34 -2.85
CA ASP A 143 22.10 4.63 -2.30
C ASP A 143 21.35 5.02 -1.03
N VAL A 144 20.21 4.38 -0.75
CA VAL A 144 19.39 4.64 0.43
C VAL A 144 20.15 4.25 1.71
N ARG A 145 20.14 5.10 2.73
CA ARG A 145 20.87 4.89 3.99
C ARG A 145 19.92 4.68 5.16
N VAL A 146 20.36 3.91 6.14
CA VAL A 146 19.65 3.75 7.42
C VAL A 146 19.47 5.13 8.06
N GLY A 147 18.23 5.43 8.49
CA GLY A 147 17.84 6.71 9.06
C GLY A 147 17.27 7.71 8.03
N GLU A 148 17.33 7.41 6.73
CA GLU A 148 16.66 8.24 5.71
C GLU A 148 15.15 8.09 5.76
N TRP A 149 14.44 9.21 5.54
CA TRP A 149 13.00 9.23 5.45
C TRP A 149 12.50 8.55 4.17
N VAL A 150 11.47 7.73 4.33
CA VAL A 150 10.76 7.08 3.24
C VAL A 150 9.25 7.18 3.46
N LEU A 151 8.51 7.13 2.36
CA LEU A 151 7.05 7.05 2.35
C LEU A 151 6.62 5.70 1.78
N ALA A 152 5.73 5.02 2.48
CA ALA A 152 5.03 3.87 1.92
C ALA A 152 3.67 4.33 1.40
N VAL A 153 3.41 4.08 0.12
CA VAL A 153 2.20 4.53 -0.58
C VAL A 153 1.47 3.32 -1.13
N GLY A 154 0.23 3.16 -0.73
CA GLY A 154 -0.68 2.12 -1.20
C GLY A 154 -2.05 2.69 -1.56
N ASN A 155 -2.89 1.87 -2.19
CA ASN A 155 -4.29 2.22 -2.48
C ASN A 155 -5.21 1.10 -1.98
N PRO A 156 -5.31 0.90 -0.64
CA PRO A 156 -6.19 -0.10 -0.07
C PRO A 156 -7.66 0.28 -0.32
N PHE A 157 -8.50 -0.72 -0.58
CA PHE A 157 -9.97 -0.60 -0.63
C PHE A 157 -10.54 0.35 -1.70
N ASN A 158 -9.76 0.77 -2.69
CA ASN A 158 -10.23 1.67 -3.75
C ASN A 158 -10.87 2.99 -3.26
N LEU A 159 -10.51 3.47 -2.08
CA LEU A 159 -11.05 4.73 -1.53
C LEU A 159 -10.17 5.91 -1.92
N THR A 160 -9.04 6.05 -1.27
CA THR A 160 -8.01 7.04 -1.52
C THR A 160 -6.65 6.41 -1.25
N SER A 161 -5.62 6.87 -1.96
CA SER A 161 -4.27 6.42 -1.68
C SER A 161 -3.90 6.74 -0.22
N THR A 162 -3.28 5.77 0.45
CA THR A 162 -2.80 5.91 1.81
C THR A 162 -1.30 6.14 1.78
N VAL A 163 -0.84 7.16 2.47
CA VAL A 163 0.59 7.49 2.60
C VAL A 163 0.98 7.42 4.06
N THR A 164 2.02 6.66 4.36
CA THR A 164 2.63 6.60 5.68
C THR A 164 4.09 6.96 5.57
N ALA A 165 4.65 7.63 6.59
CA ALA A 165 6.04 8.05 6.64
C ALA A 165 6.78 7.30 7.74
N GLY A 166 8.03 7.00 7.47
CA GLY A 166 8.95 6.37 8.41
C GLY A 166 10.39 6.53 7.94
N ILE A 167 11.30 5.84 8.58
CA ILE A 167 12.71 5.82 8.21
C ILE A 167 13.14 4.43 7.74
N VAL A 168 14.22 4.37 7.01
CA VAL A 168 14.93 3.12 6.74
C VAL A 168 15.56 2.65 8.04
N SER A 169 15.03 1.56 8.59
CA SER A 169 15.52 0.98 9.87
C SER A 169 16.69 0.03 9.66
N ALA A 170 16.71 -0.70 8.54
CA ALA A 170 17.81 -1.57 8.13
C ALA A 170 17.76 -1.83 6.62
N LYS A 171 18.88 -2.32 6.08
CA LYS A 171 19.01 -2.75 4.67
C LYS A 171 19.53 -4.17 4.59
N ALA A 172 19.32 -4.82 3.44
CA ALA A 172 19.81 -6.17 3.14
C ALA A 172 19.43 -7.20 4.23
N ARG A 173 18.20 -7.10 4.73
CA ARG A 173 17.67 -8.07 5.70
C ARG A 173 17.17 -9.30 4.98
N ASP A 174 17.83 -10.41 5.26
CA ASP A 174 17.30 -11.75 4.99
C ASP A 174 16.47 -12.16 6.22
N ILE A 175 15.15 -12.26 6.05
CA ILE A 175 14.22 -12.60 7.12
C ILE A 175 13.56 -13.96 6.90
N ASN A 176 13.99 -14.69 5.86
CA ASN A 176 13.58 -16.05 5.51
C ASN A 176 12.04 -16.26 5.48
N ILE A 177 11.31 -15.23 5.07
CA ILE A 177 9.84 -15.29 4.93
C ILE A 177 9.47 -16.16 3.71
N LEU A 178 10.21 -16.02 2.62
CA LEU A 178 9.93 -16.71 1.36
C LEU A 178 10.48 -18.14 1.38
N GLY A 179 11.56 -18.40 2.12
CA GLY A 179 12.24 -19.69 2.18
C GLY A 179 11.40 -20.86 2.68
N ASN A 180 10.40 -20.60 3.52
CA ASN A 180 9.51 -21.64 4.06
C ASN A 180 8.41 -22.11 3.08
N LYS A 181 8.21 -21.39 1.97
CA LYS A 181 7.13 -21.67 1.01
C LYS A 181 7.61 -22.28 -0.30
N MET A 182 8.92 -22.30 -0.56
CA MET A 182 9.46 -22.66 -1.88
C MET A 182 10.73 -23.49 -1.79
N SER A 183 10.88 -24.42 -2.72
CA SER A 183 12.04 -25.33 -2.82
C SER A 183 13.32 -24.69 -3.39
N ASN A 184 13.24 -23.45 -3.88
CA ASN A 184 14.38 -22.70 -4.41
C ASN A 184 14.76 -21.61 -3.42
N ALA A 185 16.05 -21.43 -3.15
CA ALA A 185 16.56 -20.40 -2.24
C ALA A 185 16.11 -19.00 -2.73
N PRO A 186 15.19 -18.33 -2.03
CA PRO A 186 14.74 -17.01 -2.43
C PRO A 186 15.85 -15.99 -2.19
N ILE A 187 15.91 -14.97 -3.02
CA ILE A 187 16.80 -13.83 -2.82
C ILE A 187 16.07 -12.85 -1.96
N GLU A 188 16.44 -12.74 -0.69
CA GLU A 188 15.88 -11.76 0.23
C GLU A 188 16.91 -10.67 0.52
N SER A 189 16.63 -9.46 0.07
CA SER A 189 17.45 -8.27 0.37
C SER A 189 16.51 -7.09 0.65
N PHE A 190 15.75 -7.20 1.75
CA PHE A 190 14.69 -6.26 2.06
C PHE A 190 15.21 -4.97 2.71
N ILE A 191 14.53 -3.87 2.40
CA ILE A 191 14.60 -2.63 3.17
C ILE A 191 13.59 -2.74 4.31
N GLN A 192 14.06 -2.64 5.55
CA GLN A 192 13.19 -2.55 6.71
C GLN A 192 12.87 -1.08 6.98
N THR A 193 11.59 -0.78 7.20
CA THR A 193 11.12 0.56 7.59
C THR A 193 10.13 0.46 8.76
N ASP A 194 9.98 1.54 9.52
CA ASP A 194 8.94 1.74 10.53
C ASP A 194 7.73 2.51 10.00
N ALA A 195 7.74 2.87 8.70
CA ALA A 195 6.52 3.32 8.01
C ALA A 195 5.43 2.25 8.13
N VAL A 196 4.22 2.65 8.50
CA VAL A 196 3.13 1.70 8.76
C VAL A 196 2.67 1.05 7.45
N ILE A 197 2.78 -0.28 7.39
CA ILE A 197 2.29 -1.10 6.27
C ILE A 197 1.12 -1.93 6.79
N ASN A 198 -0.06 -1.76 6.18
CA ASN A 198 -1.29 -2.47 6.51
C ASN A 198 -1.72 -3.39 5.36
N PRO A 199 -2.61 -4.37 5.61
CA PRO A 199 -3.25 -5.13 4.55
C PRO A 199 -3.86 -4.21 3.47
N GLY A 200 -3.59 -4.53 2.20
CA GLY A 200 -3.98 -3.71 1.04
C GLY A 200 -2.87 -2.79 0.51
N ASN A 201 -1.81 -2.51 1.29
CA ASN A 201 -0.63 -1.80 0.78
C ASN A 201 0.35 -2.74 0.04
N SER A 202 0.18 -4.06 0.12
CA SER A 202 1.00 -5.06 -0.60
C SER A 202 1.07 -4.72 -2.08
N GLY A 203 2.27 -4.63 -2.65
CA GLY A 203 2.53 -4.22 -4.03
C GLY A 203 2.56 -2.70 -4.26
N GLY A 204 2.36 -1.88 -3.21
CA GLY A 204 2.50 -0.43 -3.27
C GLY A 204 3.95 0.04 -3.31
N ALA A 205 4.16 1.35 -3.40
CA ALA A 205 5.46 1.97 -3.54
C ALA A 205 6.11 2.28 -2.19
N LEU A 206 7.43 2.06 -2.09
CA LEU A 206 8.29 2.70 -1.10
C LEU A 206 9.11 3.78 -1.83
N VAL A 207 8.98 5.05 -1.41
CA VAL A 207 9.62 6.16 -2.10
C VAL A 207 10.44 7.01 -1.15
N ASN A 208 11.46 7.67 -1.69
CA ASN A 208 12.24 8.68 -0.97
C ASN A 208 11.50 10.03 -0.92
N LEU A 209 12.12 11.06 -0.33
CA LEU A 209 11.54 12.40 -0.22
C LEU A 209 11.40 13.14 -1.56
N ARG A 210 11.97 12.63 -2.64
CA ARG A 210 11.79 13.17 -4.00
C ARG A 210 10.60 12.53 -4.73
N GLY A 211 9.99 11.49 -4.14
CA GLY A 211 8.94 10.69 -4.75
C GLY A 211 9.48 9.59 -5.69
N GLU A 212 10.78 9.28 -5.61
CA GLU A 212 11.40 8.23 -6.42
C GLU A 212 11.28 6.87 -5.72
N LEU A 213 10.95 5.83 -6.49
CA LEU A 213 10.83 4.44 -6.02
C LEU A 213 12.20 3.90 -5.58
N VAL A 214 12.28 3.35 -4.36
CA VAL A 214 13.50 2.80 -3.77
C VAL A 214 13.36 1.37 -3.27
#